data_7cf48a7878d58742dd44630f62fa3164
#
_entry.id   7cf48a7878d58742dd44630f62fa3164
#
_cell.length_a   1.000
_cell.length_b   1.000
_cell.length_c   1.000
_cell.angle_alpha   90.00
_cell.angle_beta   90.00
_cell.angle_gamma   90.00
#
_symmetry.space_group_name_H-M   'P 1'
#
loop_
_entity.id
_entity.type
_entity.pdbx_description
1 polymer ?
#
loop_
_entity_poly.entity_id
_entity_poly.type
_entity_poly.pdbx_seq_one_letter_code
_entity_poly.pdbx_strand_id
1 'polypeptide(L)'
;LTTLFILLAITAACLFINRFNDGDIYVPMMYSLAVLLVSRYTNGYFWGVFSSILSVVIINYFFTEPHFAFDLLQPGYPIAFAVMLTGCIITGASTTQLVEKEKIRTMAEKERMRANLLRAVSHDLRTPLTSISGSASVLIDNDGKIDKAERRSLLIEIQEEAQWLIRMVENLLAVTRISNENGELHKTVEVVEEIAAEAVQKLKKRYPDAPIRVYVPDDILFVPMDAILIEQVLINLMENSIRHGEHVTKIKLEILQKGEFAVFKLTDNGCGFDRKKLDNLFDGNVSSNNPNSDITKDMGIGLSVCKSIINAHGGSVEAENIIGGGACVKFSLPLEAENV
;
A
#
# COMPACT_ATOMS: atom_id res chain seq x y z
N LEU A 1 0.36 -13.74 29.04
CA LEU A 1 0.19 -12.56 29.88
C LEU A 1 -1.26 -12.06 29.88
N THR A 2 -1.88 -11.84 28.73
CA THR A 2 -3.29 -11.39 28.58
C THR A 2 -4.30 -12.31 29.26
N THR A 3 -4.17 -13.63 29.12
CA THR A 3 -5.05 -14.63 29.73
C THR A 3 -5.04 -14.56 31.25
N LEU A 4 -3.84 -14.51 31.85
CA LEU A 4 -3.68 -14.40 33.30
C LEU A 4 -4.23 -13.07 33.82
N PHE A 5 -4.01 -11.97 33.09
CA PHE A 5 -4.52 -10.67 33.46
C PHE A 5 -6.05 -10.63 33.47
N ILE A 6 -6.71 -11.18 32.44
CA ILE A 6 -8.18 -11.22 32.36
C ILE A 6 -8.75 -12.07 33.51
N LEU A 7 -8.19 -13.25 33.76
CA LEU A 7 -8.66 -14.12 34.85
C LEU A 7 -8.45 -13.48 36.21
N LEU A 8 -7.32 -12.84 36.46
CA LEU A 8 -7.03 -12.15 37.71
C LEU A 8 -7.95 -10.95 37.94
N ALA A 9 -8.22 -10.15 36.89
CA ALA A 9 -9.16 -9.03 36.96
C ALA A 9 -10.57 -9.49 37.32
N ILE A 10 -11.04 -10.60 36.69
CA ILE A 10 -12.38 -11.16 37.00
C ILE A 10 -12.42 -11.80 38.37
N THR A 11 -11.37 -12.48 38.81
CA THR A 11 -11.29 -13.01 40.17
C THR A 11 -11.38 -11.88 41.21
N ALA A 12 -10.62 -10.79 41.01
CA ALA A 12 -10.69 -9.61 41.88
C ALA A 12 -12.07 -8.97 41.89
N ALA A 13 -12.72 -8.85 40.73
CA ALA A 13 -14.08 -8.33 40.61
C ALA A 13 -15.10 -9.22 41.34
N CYS A 14 -15.01 -10.55 41.17
CA CYS A 14 -15.89 -11.50 41.89
C CYS A 14 -15.69 -11.44 43.41
N LEU A 15 -14.43 -11.40 43.89
CA LEU A 15 -14.14 -11.23 45.33
C LEU A 15 -14.66 -9.91 45.87
N PHE A 16 -14.58 -8.82 45.10
CA PHE A 16 -15.12 -7.52 45.49
C PHE A 16 -16.64 -7.55 45.61
N ILE A 17 -17.33 -8.15 44.63
CA ILE A 17 -18.79 -8.26 44.61
C ILE A 17 -19.26 -9.17 45.76
N ASN A 18 -18.60 -10.28 45.99
CA ASN A 18 -18.93 -11.24 47.06
C ASN A 18 -18.86 -10.62 48.47
N ARG A 19 -18.09 -9.54 48.62
CA ARG A 19 -18.03 -8.76 49.88
C ARG A 19 -19.34 -8.03 50.21
N PHE A 20 -20.16 -7.75 49.20
CA PHE A 20 -21.41 -6.97 49.36
C PHE A 20 -22.69 -7.81 49.12
N ASN A 21 -22.54 -9.04 48.63
CA ASN A 21 -23.68 -9.85 48.23
C ASN A 21 -23.41 -11.34 48.49
N ASP A 22 -24.19 -11.99 49.37
CA ASP A 22 -23.98 -13.39 49.79
C ASP A 22 -24.44 -14.43 48.74
N GLY A 23 -24.42 -14.12 47.46
CA GLY A 23 -24.87 -15.02 46.41
C GLY A 23 -23.83 -15.34 45.34
N ASP A 24 -23.39 -16.61 45.27
CA ASP A 24 -22.35 -17.08 44.32
C ASP A 24 -22.87 -17.36 42.89
N ILE A 25 -24.16 -17.07 42.62
CA ILE A 25 -24.81 -17.41 41.33
C ILE A 25 -24.17 -16.70 40.14
N TYR A 26 -23.64 -15.50 40.31
CA TYR A 26 -23.01 -14.71 39.24
C TYR A 26 -21.57 -15.13 38.91
N VAL A 27 -20.89 -15.84 39.82
CA VAL A 27 -19.49 -16.22 39.64
C VAL A 27 -19.25 -17.06 38.40
N PRO A 28 -19.99 -18.15 38.13
CA PRO A 28 -19.84 -18.95 36.92
C PRO A 28 -20.12 -18.16 35.65
N MET A 29 -21.07 -17.18 35.70
CA MET A 29 -21.36 -16.31 34.55
C MET A 29 -20.23 -15.35 34.21
N MET A 30 -19.60 -14.75 35.22
CA MET A 30 -18.45 -13.87 35.03
C MET A 30 -17.24 -14.62 34.46
N TYR A 31 -16.97 -15.83 34.95
CA TYR A 31 -15.89 -16.66 34.41
C TYR A 31 -16.19 -17.18 33.01
N SER A 32 -17.46 -17.49 32.67
CA SER A 32 -17.82 -17.86 31.31
C SER A 32 -17.56 -16.70 30.32
N LEU A 33 -17.87 -15.47 30.74
CA LEU A 33 -17.53 -14.26 29.96
C LEU A 33 -15.99 -14.10 29.82
N ALA A 34 -15.22 -14.35 30.90
CA ALA A 34 -13.75 -14.32 30.86
C ALA A 34 -13.18 -15.28 29.82
N VAL A 35 -13.66 -16.54 29.85
CA VAL A 35 -13.22 -17.56 28.91
C VAL A 35 -13.54 -17.19 27.47
N LEU A 36 -14.70 -16.60 27.20
CA LEU A 36 -15.08 -16.11 25.90
C LEU A 36 -14.17 -14.94 25.44
N LEU A 37 -13.85 -14.00 26.33
CA LEU A 37 -12.94 -12.89 26.05
C LEU A 37 -11.52 -13.43 25.75
N VAL A 38 -11.01 -14.34 26.57
CA VAL A 38 -9.70 -14.97 26.32
C VAL A 38 -9.70 -15.65 24.95
N SER A 39 -10.71 -16.46 24.65
CA SER A 39 -10.80 -17.18 23.36
C SER A 39 -10.86 -16.23 22.17
N ARG A 40 -11.41 -15.01 22.34
CA ARG A 40 -11.47 -14.00 21.29
C ARG A 40 -10.16 -13.25 21.09
N TYR A 41 -9.46 -12.90 22.18
CA TYR A 41 -8.25 -12.06 22.13
C TYR A 41 -6.95 -12.84 22.07
N THR A 42 -6.99 -14.17 22.22
CA THR A 42 -5.80 -15.03 22.11
C THR A 42 -5.88 -15.91 20.87
N ASN A 43 -4.74 -16.09 20.19
CA ASN A 43 -4.66 -16.92 19.00
C ASN A 43 -4.67 -18.42 19.37
N GLY A 44 -5.69 -19.15 18.87
CA GLY A 44 -5.79 -20.61 18.94
C GLY A 44 -6.60 -21.15 20.13
N TYR A 45 -7.01 -22.38 20.00
CA TYR A 45 -7.85 -23.09 20.98
C TYR A 45 -7.19 -23.33 22.33
N PHE A 46 -5.85 -23.41 22.35
CA PHE A 46 -5.08 -23.77 23.54
C PHE A 46 -5.37 -22.85 24.73
N TRP A 47 -5.30 -21.55 24.52
CA TRP A 47 -5.50 -20.57 25.60
C TRP A 47 -6.95 -20.51 26.09
N GLY A 48 -7.91 -20.77 25.22
CA GLY A 48 -9.32 -20.86 25.59
C GLY A 48 -9.62 -22.09 26.46
N VAL A 49 -9.10 -23.26 26.06
CA VAL A 49 -9.23 -24.51 26.84
C VAL A 49 -8.49 -24.38 28.18
N PHE A 50 -7.28 -23.84 28.17
CA PHE A 50 -6.50 -23.59 29.38
C PHE A 50 -7.22 -22.65 30.35
N SER A 51 -7.78 -21.55 29.85
CA SER A 51 -8.53 -20.61 30.70
C SER A 51 -9.82 -21.23 31.26
N SER A 52 -10.49 -22.09 30.50
CA SER A 52 -11.67 -22.83 30.96
C SER A 52 -11.36 -23.78 32.13
N ILE A 53 -10.29 -24.55 32.00
CA ILE A 53 -9.85 -25.45 33.08
C ILE A 53 -9.44 -24.67 34.32
N LEU A 54 -8.64 -23.61 34.12
CA LEU A 54 -8.16 -22.75 35.21
C LEU A 54 -9.32 -22.05 35.92
N SER A 55 -10.33 -21.59 35.17
CA SER A 55 -11.52 -20.94 35.72
C SER A 55 -12.27 -21.89 36.67
N VAL A 56 -12.44 -23.15 36.29
CA VAL A 56 -13.12 -24.16 37.14
C VAL A 56 -12.34 -24.39 38.42
N VAL A 57 -11.01 -24.50 38.35
CA VAL A 57 -10.14 -24.64 39.53
C VAL A 57 -10.26 -23.43 40.45
N ILE A 58 -10.24 -22.22 39.92
CA ILE A 58 -10.36 -21.00 40.70
C ILE A 58 -11.73 -20.87 41.34
N ILE A 59 -12.82 -21.15 40.62
CA ILE A 59 -14.21 -21.13 41.15
C ILE A 59 -14.32 -22.12 42.31
N ASN A 60 -13.89 -23.35 42.08
CA ASN A 60 -13.98 -24.43 43.10
C ASN A 60 -13.18 -24.07 44.37
N TYR A 61 -11.99 -23.51 44.23
CA TYR A 61 -11.13 -23.22 45.38
C TYR A 61 -11.57 -21.99 46.17
N PHE A 62 -11.97 -20.90 45.51
CA PHE A 62 -12.25 -19.63 46.16
C PHE A 62 -13.72 -19.38 46.47
N PHE A 63 -14.64 -19.94 45.70
CA PHE A 63 -16.07 -19.55 45.74
C PHE A 63 -17.00 -20.73 46.13
N THR A 64 -16.45 -21.92 46.38
CA THR A 64 -17.28 -23.11 46.77
C THR A 64 -17.13 -23.41 48.24
N GLU A 65 -18.21 -23.75 48.92
CA GLU A 65 -18.16 -24.27 50.29
C GLU A 65 -17.86 -25.78 50.28
N PRO A 66 -16.95 -26.28 51.13
CA PRO A 66 -16.10 -25.55 52.07
C PRO A 66 -14.98 -24.79 51.35
N HIS A 67 -14.84 -23.46 51.60
CA HIS A 67 -13.80 -22.64 50.98
C HIS A 67 -12.40 -23.21 51.23
N PHE A 68 -11.51 -23.04 50.23
CA PHE A 68 -10.13 -23.53 50.24
C PHE A 68 -9.99 -25.08 50.24
N ALA A 69 -11.04 -25.79 49.85
CA ALA A 69 -11.03 -27.23 49.62
C ALA A 69 -11.39 -27.56 48.16
N PHE A 70 -10.89 -28.64 47.62
CA PHE A 70 -11.24 -29.10 46.28
C PHE A 70 -12.38 -30.13 46.35
N ASP A 71 -13.57 -29.73 45.90
CA ASP A 71 -14.68 -30.64 45.68
C ASP A 71 -15.28 -30.44 44.29
N LEU A 72 -14.73 -31.18 43.32
CA LEU A 72 -15.12 -31.10 41.90
C LEU A 72 -16.44 -31.81 41.57
N LEU A 73 -17.00 -32.56 42.49
CA LEU A 73 -18.19 -33.40 42.27
C LEU A 73 -19.49 -32.76 42.75
N GLN A 74 -19.43 -31.55 43.29
CA GLN A 74 -20.68 -30.85 43.71
C GLN A 74 -21.61 -30.63 42.52
N PRO A 75 -22.96 -30.77 42.78
CA PRO A 75 -23.97 -30.56 41.74
C PRO A 75 -23.90 -29.14 41.15
N GLY A 76 -23.77 -29.02 39.81
CA GLY A 76 -23.71 -27.76 39.06
C GLY A 76 -22.35 -27.45 38.46
N TYR A 77 -21.20 -27.81 39.06
CA TYR A 77 -19.89 -27.54 38.50
C TYR A 77 -19.59 -28.28 37.18
N PRO A 78 -19.94 -29.57 37.03
CA PRO A 78 -19.76 -30.29 35.76
C PRO A 78 -20.52 -29.61 34.60
N ILE A 79 -21.72 -29.09 34.90
CA ILE A 79 -22.54 -28.38 33.90
C ILE A 79 -21.90 -27.03 33.52
N ALA A 80 -21.47 -26.24 34.50
CA ALA A 80 -20.79 -24.98 34.26
C ALA A 80 -19.50 -25.18 33.43
N PHE A 81 -18.72 -26.21 33.76
CA PHE A 81 -17.51 -26.56 32.99
C PHE A 81 -17.86 -26.94 31.54
N ALA A 82 -18.88 -27.77 31.35
CA ALA A 82 -19.31 -28.19 30.02
C ALA A 82 -19.77 -26.99 29.17
N VAL A 83 -20.50 -26.02 29.76
CA VAL A 83 -20.93 -24.80 29.11
C VAL A 83 -19.73 -23.89 28.74
N MET A 84 -18.77 -23.71 29.66
CA MET A 84 -17.58 -22.94 29.40
C MET A 84 -16.72 -23.57 28.30
N LEU A 85 -16.52 -24.87 28.34
CA LEU A 85 -15.74 -25.60 27.34
C LEU A 85 -16.40 -25.56 25.96
N THR A 86 -17.71 -25.76 25.90
CA THR A 86 -18.49 -25.69 24.66
C THR A 86 -18.44 -24.27 24.06
N GLY A 87 -18.66 -23.25 24.88
CA GLY A 87 -18.55 -21.86 24.47
C GLY A 87 -17.17 -21.49 23.95
N CYS A 88 -16.10 -21.98 24.61
CA CYS A 88 -14.73 -21.82 24.17
C CYS A 88 -14.46 -22.45 22.79
N ILE A 89 -14.92 -23.70 22.60
CA ILE A 89 -14.75 -24.42 21.32
C ILE A 89 -15.47 -23.69 20.19
N ILE A 90 -16.74 -23.29 20.40
CA ILE A 90 -17.52 -22.57 19.39
C ILE A 90 -16.87 -21.23 19.04
N THR A 91 -16.47 -20.46 20.04
CA THR A 91 -15.85 -19.13 19.82
C THR A 91 -14.49 -19.28 19.14
N GLY A 92 -13.67 -20.21 19.57
CA GLY A 92 -12.36 -20.49 18.96
C GLY A 92 -12.47 -20.96 17.51
N ALA A 93 -13.43 -21.87 17.23
CA ALA A 93 -13.71 -22.32 15.87
C ALA A 93 -14.15 -21.17 14.97
N SER A 94 -15.10 -20.35 15.45
CA SER A 94 -15.61 -19.20 14.70
C SER A 94 -14.53 -18.16 14.42
N THR A 95 -13.67 -17.85 15.40
CA THR A 95 -12.58 -16.89 15.25
C THR A 95 -11.54 -17.39 14.24
N THR A 96 -11.15 -18.67 14.33
CA THR A 96 -10.20 -19.26 13.38
C THR A 96 -10.75 -19.24 11.95
N GLN A 97 -12.02 -19.60 11.77
CA GLN A 97 -12.67 -19.56 10.45
C GLN A 97 -12.74 -18.13 9.87
N LEU A 98 -12.99 -17.12 10.72
CA LEU A 98 -13.02 -15.73 10.27
C LEU A 98 -11.65 -15.26 9.80
N VAL A 99 -10.59 -15.54 10.56
CA VAL A 99 -9.20 -15.20 10.20
C VAL A 99 -8.78 -15.91 8.91
N GLU A 100 -9.12 -17.18 8.76
CA GLU A 100 -8.81 -17.95 7.55
C GLU A 100 -9.56 -17.42 6.32
N LYS A 101 -10.86 -17.12 6.47
CA LYS A 101 -11.65 -16.48 5.40
C LYS A 101 -11.09 -15.13 4.99
N GLU A 102 -10.62 -14.33 5.94
CA GLU A 102 -10.02 -13.02 5.66
C GLU A 102 -8.68 -13.16 4.93
N LYS A 103 -7.85 -14.14 5.32
CA LYS A 103 -6.62 -14.50 4.59
C LYS A 103 -6.91 -14.92 3.14
N ILE A 104 -7.87 -15.83 2.96
CA ILE A 104 -8.25 -16.31 1.62
C ILE A 104 -8.79 -15.16 0.78
N ARG A 105 -9.61 -14.29 1.38
CA ARG A 105 -10.16 -13.11 0.70
C ARG A 105 -9.06 -12.15 0.25
N THR A 106 -8.12 -11.81 1.13
CA THR A 106 -6.99 -10.92 0.78
C THR A 106 -6.08 -11.53 -0.28
N MET A 107 -5.83 -12.84 -0.24
CA MET A 107 -5.10 -13.55 -1.29
C MET A 107 -5.85 -13.51 -2.62
N ALA A 108 -7.16 -13.79 -2.61
CA ALA A 108 -7.99 -13.75 -3.81
C ALA A 108 -8.08 -12.34 -4.42
N GLU A 109 -8.16 -11.30 -3.58
CA GLU A 109 -8.12 -9.89 -4.02
C GLU A 109 -6.77 -9.54 -4.66
N LYS A 110 -5.64 -9.97 -4.06
CA LYS A 110 -4.29 -9.81 -4.64
C LYS A 110 -4.16 -10.51 -5.99
N GLU A 111 -4.59 -11.76 -6.10
CA GLU A 111 -4.54 -12.52 -7.35
C GLU A 111 -5.44 -11.90 -8.44
N ARG A 112 -6.63 -11.44 -8.06
CA ARG A 112 -7.53 -10.74 -8.98
C ARG A 112 -6.93 -9.43 -9.48
N MET A 113 -6.29 -8.66 -8.58
CA MET A 113 -5.59 -7.43 -8.95
C MET A 113 -4.44 -7.73 -9.91
N ARG A 114 -3.62 -8.77 -9.62
CA ARG A 114 -2.53 -9.22 -10.48
C ARG A 114 -3.02 -9.64 -11.87
N ALA A 115 -4.10 -10.43 -11.93
CA ALA A 115 -4.69 -10.86 -13.19
C ALA A 115 -5.24 -9.68 -14.01
N ASN A 116 -5.88 -8.70 -13.35
CA ASN A 116 -6.38 -7.50 -14.00
C ASN A 116 -5.24 -6.62 -14.54
N LEU A 117 -4.17 -6.45 -13.75
CA LEU A 117 -2.96 -5.74 -14.19
C LEU A 117 -2.33 -6.41 -15.41
N LEU A 118 -2.14 -7.74 -15.39
CA LEU A 118 -1.58 -8.46 -16.53
C LEU A 118 -2.45 -8.34 -17.80
N ARG A 119 -3.78 -8.34 -17.63
CA ARG A 119 -4.70 -8.16 -18.77
C ARG A 119 -4.62 -6.74 -19.34
N ALA A 120 -4.62 -5.72 -18.47
CA ALA A 120 -4.47 -4.33 -18.86
C ALA A 120 -3.12 -4.10 -19.57
N VAL A 121 -2.03 -4.56 -18.97
CA VAL A 121 -0.67 -4.50 -19.55
C VAL A 121 -0.63 -5.18 -20.92
N SER A 122 -1.22 -6.38 -21.06
CA SER A 122 -1.21 -7.10 -22.34
C SER A 122 -1.99 -6.36 -23.44
N HIS A 123 -3.11 -5.72 -23.07
CA HIS A 123 -3.88 -4.90 -24.01
C HIS A 123 -3.08 -3.67 -24.42
N ASP A 124 -2.51 -2.96 -23.45
CA ASP A 124 -1.81 -1.70 -23.68
C ASP A 124 -0.47 -1.88 -24.40
N LEU A 125 0.21 -3.04 -24.24
CA LEU A 125 1.38 -3.41 -25.03
C LEU A 125 1.03 -3.74 -26.48
N ARG A 126 -0.15 -4.32 -26.76
CA ARG A 126 -0.54 -4.74 -28.12
C ARG A 126 -0.70 -3.55 -29.06
N THR A 127 -1.28 -2.45 -28.60
CA THR A 127 -1.56 -1.26 -29.41
C THR A 127 -0.30 -0.66 -30.01
N PRO A 128 0.72 -0.27 -29.24
CA PRO A 128 1.96 0.29 -29.81
C PRO A 128 2.74 -0.73 -30.65
N LEU A 129 2.74 -2.01 -30.26
CA LEU A 129 3.36 -3.05 -31.09
C LEU A 129 2.68 -3.18 -32.47
N THR A 130 1.37 -3.04 -32.52
CA THR A 130 0.61 -3.05 -33.79
C THR A 130 0.94 -1.82 -34.62
N SER A 131 1.05 -0.63 -34.00
CA SER A 131 1.46 0.61 -34.70
C SER A 131 2.88 0.49 -35.24
N ILE A 132 3.84 0.05 -34.42
CA ILE A 132 5.23 -0.16 -34.86
C ILE A 132 5.28 -1.15 -36.05
N SER A 133 4.58 -2.29 -35.93
CA SER A 133 4.55 -3.31 -36.99
C SER A 133 3.90 -2.77 -38.25
N GLY A 134 2.79 -2.01 -38.15
CA GLY A 134 2.12 -1.38 -39.26
C GLY A 134 2.98 -0.38 -40.00
N SER A 135 3.57 0.57 -39.28
CA SER A 135 4.46 1.62 -39.83
C SER A 135 5.71 1.01 -40.47
N ALA A 136 6.27 -0.06 -39.84
CA ALA A 136 7.41 -0.79 -40.41
C ALA A 136 7.00 -1.55 -41.72
N SER A 137 5.83 -2.18 -41.76
CA SER A 137 5.32 -2.86 -42.99
C SER A 137 5.13 -1.86 -44.12
N VAL A 138 4.54 -0.68 -43.83
CA VAL A 138 4.36 0.38 -44.85
C VAL A 138 5.72 0.81 -45.41
N LEU A 139 6.74 0.96 -44.58
CA LEU A 139 8.11 1.33 -44.98
C LEU A 139 8.74 0.25 -45.87
N ILE A 140 8.52 -1.04 -45.57
CA ILE A 140 9.09 -2.17 -46.31
C ILE A 140 8.35 -2.35 -47.65
N ASP A 141 7.00 -2.36 -47.65
CA ASP A 141 6.20 -2.65 -48.83
C ASP A 141 6.26 -1.55 -49.91
N ASN A 142 6.54 -0.31 -49.44
CA ASN A 142 6.61 0.85 -50.34
C ASN A 142 8.02 1.46 -50.43
N ASP A 143 9.06 0.64 -50.29
CA ASP A 143 10.43 1.13 -50.38
C ASP A 143 10.69 1.81 -51.75
N GLY A 144 11.17 3.05 -51.70
CA GLY A 144 11.40 3.91 -52.86
C GLY A 144 10.15 4.59 -53.44
N LYS A 145 8.93 4.34 -52.92
CA LYS A 145 7.68 4.99 -53.38
C LYS A 145 7.20 6.07 -52.37
N ILE A 146 7.63 6.00 -51.15
CA ILE A 146 7.25 6.95 -50.08
C ILE A 146 8.18 8.16 -50.16
N ASP A 147 7.64 9.35 -50.00
CA ASP A 147 8.44 10.54 -49.96
C ASP A 147 9.31 10.62 -48.66
N LYS A 148 10.33 11.51 -48.66
CA LYS A 148 11.23 11.64 -47.53
C LYS A 148 10.54 12.14 -46.26
N ALA A 149 9.48 12.93 -46.39
CA ALA A 149 8.77 13.49 -45.24
C ALA A 149 7.88 12.42 -44.60
N GLU A 150 7.15 11.67 -45.41
CA GLU A 150 6.30 10.54 -44.93
C GLU A 150 7.15 9.43 -44.31
N ARG A 151 8.28 9.05 -44.96
CA ARG A 151 9.24 8.09 -44.39
C ARG A 151 9.75 8.54 -43.02
N ARG A 152 10.09 9.83 -42.87
CA ARG A 152 10.55 10.39 -41.62
C ARG A 152 9.45 10.36 -40.53
N SER A 153 8.22 10.66 -40.90
CA SER A 153 7.07 10.58 -39.99
C SER A 153 6.86 9.18 -39.46
N LEU A 154 6.87 8.16 -40.30
CA LEU A 154 6.73 6.76 -39.88
C LEU A 154 7.88 6.28 -38.99
N LEU A 155 9.13 6.71 -39.27
CA LEU A 155 10.27 6.38 -38.40
C LEU A 155 10.17 7.05 -37.04
N ILE A 156 9.66 8.29 -36.98
CA ILE A 156 9.42 9.00 -35.70
C ILE A 156 8.34 8.29 -34.91
N GLU A 157 7.23 7.90 -35.55
CA GLU A 157 6.14 7.13 -34.90
C GLU A 157 6.65 5.81 -34.33
N ILE A 158 7.43 5.04 -35.07
CA ILE A 158 8.07 3.81 -34.56
C ILE A 158 8.94 4.10 -33.33
N GLN A 159 9.72 5.17 -33.37
CA GLN A 159 10.61 5.55 -32.27
C GLN A 159 9.83 5.95 -31.01
N GLU A 160 8.77 6.73 -31.17
CA GLU A 160 7.91 7.19 -30.05
C GLU A 160 7.19 6.04 -29.38
N GLU A 161 6.59 5.13 -30.17
CA GLU A 161 5.91 3.94 -29.65
C GLU A 161 6.89 2.96 -28.97
N ALA A 162 8.10 2.78 -29.51
CA ALA A 162 9.14 1.96 -28.87
C ALA A 162 9.59 2.55 -27.54
N GLN A 163 9.77 3.87 -27.46
CA GLN A 163 10.10 4.55 -26.21
C GLN A 163 8.98 4.45 -25.18
N TRP A 164 7.74 4.52 -25.62
CA TRP A 164 6.58 4.32 -24.74
C TRP A 164 6.57 2.91 -24.14
N LEU A 165 6.86 1.87 -24.95
CA LEU A 165 6.95 0.49 -24.49
C LEU A 165 8.05 0.31 -23.43
N ILE A 166 9.21 0.93 -23.63
CA ILE A 166 10.31 0.88 -22.64
C ILE A 166 9.84 1.44 -21.29
N ARG A 167 9.22 2.63 -21.28
CA ARG A 167 8.69 3.22 -20.04
C ARG A 167 7.65 2.34 -19.37
N MET A 168 6.78 1.72 -20.14
CA MET A 168 5.76 0.82 -19.61
C MET A 168 6.36 -0.40 -18.92
N VAL A 169 7.41 -0.99 -19.51
CA VAL A 169 8.14 -2.12 -18.91
C VAL A 169 8.86 -1.68 -17.63
N GLU A 170 9.52 -0.52 -17.62
CA GLU A 170 10.16 0.04 -16.43
C GLU A 170 9.15 0.24 -15.28
N ASN A 171 7.99 0.80 -15.57
CA ASN A 171 6.91 0.97 -14.59
C ASN A 171 6.37 -0.38 -14.07
N LEU A 172 6.23 -1.39 -14.94
CA LEU A 172 5.79 -2.73 -14.54
C LEU A 172 6.81 -3.40 -13.62
N LEU A 173 8.10 -3.27 -13.94
CA LEU A 173 9.19 -3.79 -13.10
C LEU A 173 9.21 -3.11 -11.72
N ALA A 174 8.93 -1.82 -11.64
CA ALA A 174 8.81 -1.09 -10.38
C ALA A 174 7.65 -1.65 -9.52
N VAL A 175 6.47 -1.87 -10.12
CA VAL A 175 5.31 -2.48 -9.41
C VAL A 175 5.62 -3.90 -8.94
N THR A 176 6.30 -4.71 -9.76
CA THR A 176 6.65 -6.09 -9.38
C THR A 176 7.67 -6.15 -8.25
N ARG A 177 8.60 -5.19 -8.16
CA ARG A 177 9.53 -5.08 -7.02
C ARG A 177 8.82 -4.82 -5.70
N ILE A 178 7.78 -3.97 -5.71
CA ILE A 178 6.98 -3.67 -4.52
C ILE A 178 6.10 -4.85 -4.11
N SER A 179 5.64 -5.68 -5.09
CA SER A 179 4.67 -6.76 -4.87
C SER A 179 5.27 -8.12 -4.52
N ASN A 180 6.59 -8.25 -4.40
CA ASN A 180 7.24 -9.52 -4.07
C ASN A 180 6.82 -10.02 -2.69
N GLU A 181 6.70 -11.35 -2.55
CA GLU A 181 6.07 -12.07 -1.42
C GLU A 181 6.65 -11.74 -0.03
N ASN A 182 7.82 -11.19 0.05
CA ASN A 182 8.43 -10.75 1.31
C ASN A 182 8.19 -9.28 1.65
N GLY A 183 7.59 -8.48 0.74
CA GLY A 183 7.14 -7.11 1.01
C GLY A 183 8.21 -6.12 1.50
N GLU A 184 9.44 -6.56 1.62
CA GLU A 184 10.54 -5.75 2.11
C GLU A 184 11.14 -4.94 0.96
N LEU A 185 10.85 -3.64 0.95
CA LEU A 185 11.61 -2.68 0.19
C LEU A 185 13.06 -2.68 0.70
N HIS A 186 14.02 -2.78 -0.20
CA HIS A 186 15.43 -2.57 0.12
C HIS A 186 15.68 -1.09 0.40
N LYS A 187 15.23 -0.62 1.56
CA LYS A 187 15.50 0.75 2.00
C LYS A 187 16.92 0.82 2.54
N THR A 188 17.75 1.62 1.90
CA THR A 188 19.06 2.04 2.36
C THR A 188 19.02 3.53 2.69
N VAL A 189 19.88 3.98 3.61
CA VAL A 189 19.97 5.39 3.95
C VAL A 189 20.73 6.09 2.83
N GLU A 190 20.02 6.89 2.04
CA GLU A 190 20.54 7.52 0.83
C GLU A 190 20.60 9.03 0.97
N VAL A 191 21.54 9.66 0.27
CA VAL A 191 21.65 11.12 0.14
C VAL A 191 20.68 11.58 -0.93
N VAL A 192 19.67 12.35 -0.53
CA VAL A 192 18.58 12.77 -1.44
C VAL A 192 19.09 13.58 -2.63
N GLU A 193 20.12 14.40 -2.42
CA GLU A 193 20.72 15.23 -3.46
C GLU A 193 21.32 14.37 -4.59
N GLU A 194 21.97 13.26 -4.26
CA GLU A 194 22.56 12.33 -5.24
C GLU A 194 21.46 11.70 -6.09
N ILE A 195 20.39 11.20 -5.46
CA ILE A 195 19.26 10.59 -6.17
C ILE A 195 18.59 11.61 -7.11
N ALA A 196 18.38 12.83 -6.63
CA ALA A 196 17.80 13.89 -7.47
C ALA A 196 18.71 14.26 -8.65
N ALA A 197 20.02 14.32 -8.44
CA ALA A 197 21.00 14.61 -9.49
C ALA A 197 21.05 13.49 -10.54
N GLU A 198 21.05 12.23 -10.13
CA GLU A 198 20.99 11.06 -11.02
C GLU A 198 19.72 11.06 -11.88
N ALA A 199 18.55 11.29 -11.25
CA ALA A 199 17.28 11.38 -11.95
C ALA A 199 17.30 12.47 -13.03
N VAL A 200 17.79 13.66 -12.71
CA VAL A 200 17.94 14.77 -13.67
C VAL A 200 18.93 14.42 -14.77
N GLN A 201 20.06 13.81 -14.45
CA GLN A 201 21.06 13.39 -15.43
C GLN A 201 20.48 12.37 -16.42
N LYS A 202 19.76 11.35 -15.94
CA LYS A 202 19.11 10.35 -16.80
C LYS A 202 18.05 11.00 -17.69
N LEU A 203 17.27 11.91 -17.13
CA LEU A 203 16.25 12.61 -17.88
C LEU A 203 16.85 13.51 -18.97
N LYS A 204 17.92 14.24 -18.69
CA LYS A 204 18.62 15.09 -19.67
C LYS A 204 19.25 14.33 -20.81
N LYS A 205 19.60 13.04 -20.66
CA LYS A 205 20.05 12.21 -21.79
C LYS A 205 18.93 12.04 -22.83
N ARG A 206 17.67 12.03 -22.39
CA ARG A 206 16.49 11.89 -23.26
C ARG A 206 15.92 13.25 -23.72
N TYR A 207 15.97 14.24 -22.83
CA TYR A 207 15.48 15.62 -23.04
C TYR A 207 16.61 16.62 -22.72
N PRO A 208 17.59 16.84 -23.65
CA PRO A 208 18.76 17.67 -23.37
C PRO A 208 18.41 19.11 -22.99
N ASP A 209 17.35 19.66 -23.59
CA ASP A 209 16.92 21.04 -23.40
C ASP A 209 15.88 21.23 -22.27
N ALA A 210 15.61 20.17 -21.46
CA ALA A 210 14.63 20.24 -20.39
C ALA A 210 15.01 21.33 -19.35
N PRO A 211 14.11 22.30 -19.08
CA PRO A 211 14.41 23.47 -18.25
C PRO A 211 14.26 23.17 -16.75
N ILE A 212 15.03 22.19 -16.25
CA ILE A 212 14.95 21.69 -14.88
C ILE A 212 15.95 22.39 -13.98
N ARG A 213 15.45 22.86 -12.82
CA ARG A 213 16.27 23.37 -11.71
C ARG A 213 15.95 22.60 -10.44
N VAL A 214 17.00 22.15 -9.75
CA VAL A 214 16.89 21.43 -8.47
C VAL A 214 17.34 22.39 -7.35
N TYR A 215 16.57 22.39 -6.27
CA TYR A 215 16.86 23.11 -5.05
C TYR A 215 16.82 22.12 -3.90
N VAL A 216 17.95 21.96 -3.23
CA VAL A 216 18.14 21.07 -2.08
C VAL A 216 18.42 21.92 -0.83
N PRO A 217 18.21 21.37 0.38
CA PRO A 217 18.61 22.05 1.62
C PRO A 217 20.12 22.27 1.66
N ASP A 218 20.57 23.24 2.46
CA ASP A 218 22.00 23.49 2.69
C ASP A 218 22.66 22.35 3.47
N ASP A 219 21.90 21.70 4.36
CA ASP A 219 22.35 20.52 5.11
C ASP A 219 22.07 19.25 4.33
N ILE A 220 23.00 18.29 4.40
CA ILE A 220 22.87 16.98 3.72
C ILE A 220 21.66 16.24 4.32
N LEU A 221 20.70 15.87 3.48
CA LEU A 221 19.49 15.16 3.90
C LEU A 221 19.60 13.67 3.59
N PHE A 222 19.59 12.86 4.65
CA PHE A 222 19.58 11.40 4.57
C PHE A 222 18.15 10.87 4.71
N VAL A 223 17.75 9.97 3.79
CA VAL A 223 16.40 9.39 3.80
C VAL A 223 16.49 7.88 3.56
N PRO A 224 15.86 7.03 4.39
CA PRO A 224 15.79 5.59 4.12
C PRO A 224 14.83 5.32 2.95
N MET A 225 15.39 4.93 1.80
CA MET A 225 14.62 4.68 0.59
C MET A 225 15.26 3.61 -0.30
N ASP A 226 14.48 3.05 -1.22
CA ASP A 226 14.99 2.33 -2.39
C ASP A 226 15.33 3.36 -3.46
N ALA A 227 16.63 3.59 -3.66
CA ALA A 227 17.18 4.60 -4.58
C ALA A 227 16.60 4.49 -5.99
N ILE A 228 16.50 3.25 -6.51
CA ILE A 228 16.04 2.98 -7.89
C ILE A 228 14.56 3.35 -8.04
N LEU A 229 13.73 3.01 -7.05
CA LEU A 229 12.30 3.28 -7.09
C LEU A 229 12.01 4.79 -6.93
N ILE A 230 12.71 5.47 -6.03
CA ILE A 230 12.53 6.93 -5.85
C ILE A 230 13.07 7.71 -7.04
N GLU A 231 14.20 7.29 -7.61
CA GLU A 231 14.69 7.85 -8.87
C GLU A 231 13.64 7.71 -9.98
N GLN A 232 12.97 6.55 -10.11
CA GLN A 232 11.91 6.33 -11.09
C GLN A 232 10.70 7.25 -10.84
N VAL A 233 10.33 7.50 -9.57
CA VAL A 233 9.28 8.49 -9.22
C VAL A 233 9.65 9.87 -9.76
N LEU A 234 10.86 10.33 -9.48
CA LEU A 234 11.34 11.64 -9.92
C LEU A 234 11.35 11.76 -11.44
N ILE A 235 11.85 10.75 -12.14
CA ILE A 235 11.86 10.70 -13.61
C ILE A 235 10.43 10.77 -14.15
N ASN A 236 9.52 9.93 -13.66
CA ASN A 236 8.13 9.89 -14.10
C ASN A 236 7.42 11.24 -13.90
N LEU A 237 7.61 11.89 -12.76
CA LEU A 237 7.00 13.19 -12.48
C LEU A 237 7.55 14.29 -13.37
N MET A 238 8.88 14.32 -13.59
CA MET A 238 9.52 15.31 -14.48
C MET A 238 9.16 15.08 -15.94
N GLU A 239 9.10 13.83 -16.42
CA GLU A 239 8.63 13.49 -17.77
C GLU A 239 7.18 13.93 -18.00
N ASN A 240 6.30 13.74 -17.00
CA ASN A 240 4.92 14.21 -17.08
C ASN A 240 4.85 15.72 -17.30
N SER A 241 5.64 16.51 -16.57
CA SER A 241 5.70 17.96 -16.77
C SER A 241 6.16 18.34 -18.18
N ILE A 242 7.16 17.63 -18.73
CA ILE A 242 7.69 17.92 -20.09
C ILE A 242 6.66 17.57 -21.17
N ARG A 243 5.99 16.42 -21.06
CA ARG A 243 5.12 15.88 -22.12
C ARG A 243 3.71 16.46 -22.11
N HIS A 244 3.18 16.75 -20.93
CA HIS A 244 1.79 17.13 -20.75
C HIS A 244 1.60 18.59 -20.33
N GLY A 245 2.68 19.28 -19.97
CA GLY A 245 2.59 20.64 -19.47
C GLY A 245 2.37 21.72 -20.54
N GLU A 246 2.39 21.39 -21.84
CA GLU A 246 2.30 22.32 -22.95
C GLU A 246 3.17 23.60 -22.74
N HIS A 247 4.11 23.88 -23.61
CA HIS A 247 5.00 25.06 -23.55
C HIS A 247 5.74 25.29 -22.22
N VAL A 248 6.10 24.19 -21.51
CA VAL A 248 6.83 24.29 -20.23
C VAL A 248 8.21 24.89 -20.47
N THR A 249 8.46 26.02 -19.82
CA THR A 249 9.75 26.73 -19.86
C THR A 249 10.50 26.70 -18.54
N LYS A 250 9.88 26.13 -17.51
CA LYS A 250 10.47 25.99 -16.18
C LYS A 250 9.91 24.80 -15.43
N ILE A 251 10.80 23.92 -14.98
CA ILE A 251 10.50 22.84 -14.05
C ILE A 251 11.38 23.03 -12.82
N LYS A 252 10.79 23.03 -11.64
CA LYS A 252 11.47 23.24 -10.37
C LYS A 252 11.23 22.05 -9.46
N LEU A 253 12.30 21.38 -9.09
CA LEU A 253 12.30 20.35 -8.05
C LEU A 253 12.86 20.96 -6.77
N GLU A 254 12.05 21.08 -5.73
CA GLU A 254 12.44 21.57 -4.40
C GLU A 254 12.37 20.39 -3.43
N ILE A 255 13.43 20.22 -2.66
CA ILE A 255 13.52 19.22 -1.62
C ILE A 255 13.71 19.93 -0.29
N LEU A 256 12.89 19.62 0.69
CA LEU A 256 12.85 20.30 1.98
C LEU A 256 12.67 19.26 3.10
N GLN A 257 13.28 19.49 4.24
CA GLN A 257 12.91 18.78 5.46
C GLN A 257 11.75 19.48 6.16
N LYS A 258 10.69 18.74 6.49
CA LYS A 258 9.56 19.21 7.30
C LYS A 258 9.30 18.24 8.44
N GLY A 259 9.79 18.57 9.64
CA GLY A 259 9.69 17.67 10.79
C GLY A 259 10.37 16.34 10.51
N GLU A 260 9.64 15.25 10.60
CA GLU A 260 10.13 13.88 10.38
C GLU A 260 10.02 13.41 8.93
N PHE A 261 9.77 14.32 7.98
CA PHE A 261 9.61 13.98 6.56
C PHE A 261 10.55 14.77 5.66
N ALA A 262 11.09 14.09 4.67
CA ALA A 262 11.65 14.71 3.47
C ALA A 262 10.51 14.98 2.50
N VAL A 263 10.33 16.22 2.08
CA VAL A 263 9.27 16.67 1.18
C VAL A 263 9.87 17.06 -0.16
N PHE A 264 9.42 16.38 -1.21
CA PHE A 264 9.77 16.65 -2.60
C PHE A 264 8.63 17.40 -3.26
N LYS A 265 8.93 18.54 -3.86
CA LYS A 265 7.95 19.39 -4.53
C LYS A 265 8.40 19.66 -5.96
N LEU A 266 7.71 19.07 -6.92
CA LEU A 266 7.91 19.32 -8.34
C LEU A 266 6.86 20.31 -8.83
N THR A 267 7.33 21.40 -9.46
CA THR A 267 6.49 22.47 -9.95
C THR A 267 6.85 22.78 -11.39
N ASP A 268 5.87 22.91 -12.26
CA ASP A 268 6.04 23.39 -13.63
C ASP A 268 5.17 24.65 -13.88
N ASN A 269 5.42 25.31 -14.98
CA ASN A 269 4.65 26.47 -15.46
C ASN A 269 3.82 26.16 -16.71
N GLY A 270 3.38 24.91 -16.86
CA GLY A 270 2.58 24.45 -17.97
C GLY A 270 1.08 24.74 -17.84
N CYS A 271 0.25 23.95 -18.53
CA CYS A 271 -1.21 24.09 -18.51
C CYS A 271 -1.90 23.62 -17.22
N GLY A 272 -1.17 22.86 -16.36
CA GLY A 272 -1.74 22.26 -15.15
C GLY A 272 -2.56 20.98 -15.42
N PHE A 273 -3.25 20.50 -14.40
CA PHE A 273 -4.12 19.32 -14.47
C PHE A 273 -5.58 19.70 -14.74
N ASP A 274 -6.32 18.82 -15.41
CA ASP A 274 -7.78 18.96 -15.51
C ASP A 274 -8.41 18.86 -14.11
N ARG A 275 -9.13 19.89 -13.70
CA ARG A 275 -9.77 19.98 -12.37
C ARG A 275 -10.69 18.80 -12.04
N LYS A 276 -11.32 18.20 -13.06
CA LYS A 276 -12.22 17.04 -12.89
C LYS A 276 -11.47 15.74 -12.62
N LYS A 277 -10.20 15.67 -12.99
CA LYS A 277 -9.36 14.47 -12.85
C LYS A 277 -8.41 14.55 -11.65
N LEU A 278 -8.29 15.72 -11.00
CA LEU A 278 -7.31 15.98 -9.96
C LEU A 278 -7.45 15.02 -8.78
N ASP A 279 -8.68 14.76 -8.32
CA ASP A 279 -8.96 13.91 -7.16
C ASP A 279 -8.61 12.43 -7.41
N ASN A 280 -8.65 11.98 -8.67
CA ASN A 280 -8.38 10.59 -9.05
C ASN A 280 -7.11 10.45 -9.91
N LEU A 281 -6.26 11.47 -9.91
CA LEU A 281 -5.06 11.55 -10.77
C LEU A 281 -4.10 10.38 -10.58
N PHE A 282 -3.99 9.87 -9.37
CA PHE A 282 -3.10 8.77 -8.99
C PHE A 282 -3.79 7.40 -8.92
N ASP A 283 -5.09 7.29 -9.19
CA ASP A 283 -5.84 6.04 -8.98
C ASP A 283 -5.84 5.08 -10.18
N GLY A 284 -5.14 5.43 -11.26
CA GLY A 284 -4.98 4.57 -12.44
C GLY A 284 -6.27 4.32 -13.26
N ASN A 285 -7.41 4.85 -12.82
CA ASN A 285 -8.73 4.65 -13.41
C ASN A 285 -9.16 5.78 -14.36
N VAL A 286 -8.23 6.36 -15.11
CA VAL A 286 -8.61 7.31 -16.16
C VAL A 286 -9.02 6.53 -17.42
N SER A 287 -10.09 5.76 -17.30
CA SER A 287 -10.85 5.30 -18.46
C SER A 287 -11.52 6.51 -19.08
N SER A 288 -10.86 7.15 -20.02
CA SER A 288 -11.56 8.09 -20.89
C SER A 288 -12.49 7.27 -21.80
N ASN A 289 -13.80 7.40 -21.60
CA ASN A 289 -14.84 6.93 -22.54
C ASN A 289 -14.78 7.66 -23.89
N ASN A 290 -13.68 8.29 -24.22
CA ASN A 290 -13.51 9.03 -25.45
C ASN A 290 -12.39 8.37 -26.29
N PRO A 291 -12.74 7.59 -27.35
CA PRO A 291 -11.76 6.86 -28.15
C PRO A 291 -10.84 7.76 -29.01
N ASN A 292 -11.07 9.07 -29.02
CA ASN A 292 -10.35 10.03 -29.86
C ASN A 292 -9.34 10.93 -29.12
N SER A 293 -9.03 10.66 -27.84
CA SER A 293 -8.04 11.48 -27.14
C SER A 293 -6.72 10.72 -26.97
N ASP A 294 -5.80 10.90 -27.89
CA ASP A 294 -4.42 10.37 -27.84
C ASP A 294 -3.64 10.90 -26.61
N ILE A 295 -4.10 11.98 -26.00
CA ILE A 295 -3.46 12.66 -24.85
C ILE A 295 -3.65 11.89 -23.52
N THR A 296 -4.60 10.93 -23.45
CA THR A 296 -4.96 10.25 -22.19
C THR A 296 -4.26 8.91 -21.97
N LYS A 297 -3.61 8.35 -22.98
CA LYS A 297 -2.93 7.05 -22.89
C LYS A 297 -1.75 7.02 -21.92
N ASP A 298 -1.04 8.11 -21.78
CA ASP A 298 0.24 8.16 -21.03
C ASP A 298 0.13 8.55 -19.55
N MET A 299 -0.98 9.17 -19.13
CA MET A 299 -1.09 9.74 -17.76
C MET A 299 -1.46 8.72 -16.67
N GLY A 300 -2.05 7.58 -17.02
CA GLY A 300 -2.67 6.70 -16.02
C GLY A 300 -1.69 5.81 -15.25
N ILE A 301 -0.74 5.19 -15.92
CA ILE A 301 0.12 4.17 -15.32
C ILE A 301 1.28 4.80 -14.54
N GLY A 302 1.94 5.82 -15.09
CA GLY A 302 3.10 6.45 -14.45
C GLY A 302 2.78 7.05 -13.08
N LEU A 303 1.67 7.77 -12.95
CA LEU A 303 1.29 8.42 -11.69
C LEU A 303 0.78 7.41 -10.64
N SER A 304 0.05 6.39 -11.04
CA SER A 304 -0.38 5.31 -10.12
C SER A 304 0.80 4.49 -9.60
N VAL A 305 1.82 4.28 -10.43
CA VAL A 305 3.09 3.66 -10.02
C VAL A 305 3.81 4.56 -9.02
N CYS A 306 3.89 5.88 -9.26
CA CYS A 306 4.47 6.82 -8.30
C CYS A 306 3.77 6.73 -6.94
N LYS A 307 2.42 6.75 -6.91
CA LYS A 307 1.65 6.60 -5.67
C LYS A 307 1.97 5.28 -4.96
N SER A 308 2.04 4.18 -5.70
CA SER A 308 2.36 2.86 -5.14
C SER A 308 3.75 2.81 -4.54
N ILE A 309 4.76 3.38 -5.21
CA ILE A 309 6.14 3.46 -4.71
C ILE A 309 6.19 4.31 -3.44
N ILE A 310 5.61 5.50 -3.46
CA ILE A 310 5.63 6.44 -2.32
C ILE A 310 4.92 5.84 -1.10
N ASN A 311 3.74 5.24 -1.30
CA ASN A 311 3.01 4.57 -0.23
C ASN A 311 3.79 3.39 0.37
N ALA A 312 4.46 2.60 -0.46
CA ALA A 312 5.31 1.50 0.00
C ALA A 312 6.51 1.99 0.84
N HIS A 313 6.94 3.24 0.64
CA HIS A 313 7.95 3.89 1.48
C HIS A 313 7.38 4.51 2.76
N GLY A 314 6.06 4.44 3.01
CA GLY A 314 5.39 5.08 4.15
C GLY A 314 5.14 6.59 3.92
N GLY A 315 5.21 7.03 2.67
CA GLY A 315 5.02 8.40 2.28
C GLY A 315 3.60 8.71 1.80
N SER A 316 3.40 9.97 1.39
CA SER A 316 2.15 10.45 0.78
C SER A 316 2.43 11.29 -0.46
N VAL A 317 1.48 11.33 -1.41
CA VAL A 317 1.58 12.15 -2.63
C VAL A 317 0.31 12.95 -2.83
N GLU A 318 0.47 14.20 -3.25
CA GLU A 318 -0.60 15.17 -3.53
C GLU A 318 -0.28 15.91 -4.82
N ALA A 319 -1.33 16.35 -5.54
CA ALA A 319 -1.20 17.20 -6.71
C ALA A 319 -2.15 18.40 -6.62
N GLU A 320 -1.71 19.53 -7.11
CA GLU A 320 -2.50 20.76 -7.15
C GLU A 320 -2.16 21.60 -8.38
N ASN A 321 -3.09 22.43 -8.82
CA ASN A 321 -2.84 23.44 -9.84
C ASN A 321 -2.37 24.74 -9.19
N ILE A 322 -1.38 25.38 -9.82
CA ILE A 322 -0.83 26.63 -9.33
C ILE A 322 -1.70 27.80 -9.78
N ILE A 323 -1.93 28.77 -8.89
CA ILE A 323 -2.61 30.03 -9.23
C ILE A 323 -1.72 30.81 -10.23
N GLY A 324 -2.24 31.03 -11.43
CA GLY A 324 -1.48 31.69 -12.50
C GLY A 324 -0.98 30.74 -13.59
N GLY A 325 -1.21 29.43 -13.47
CA GLY A 325 -0.85 28.38 -14.42
C GLY A 325 0.26 27.48 -13.94
N GLY A 326 0.20 26.23 -14.39
CA GLY A 326 1.14 25.16 -14.03
C GLY A 326 0.62 24.14 -13.04
N ALA A 327 1.38 23.06 -12.86
CA ALA A 327 1.10 21.97 -11.96
C ALA A 327 2.12 21.92 -10.81
N CYS A 328 1.68 21.41 -9.68
CA CYS A 328 2.52 21.09 -8.54
C CYS A 328 2.19 19.67 -8.08
N VAL A 329 3.19 18.80 -8.05
CA VAL A 329 3.12 17.48 -7.40
C VAL A 329 4.06 17.50 -6.22
N LYS A 330 3.57 17.08 -5.07
CA LYS A 330 4.30 17.05 -3.82
C LYS A 330 4.20 15.65 -3.22
N PHE A 331 5.33 15.10 -2.84
CA PHE A 331 5.33 13.85 -2.07
C PHE A 331 6.29 13.93 -0.87
N SER A 332 6.05 13.08 0.11
CA SER A 332 6.84 13.02 1.33
C SER A 332 7.36 11.61 1.58
N LEU A 333 8.53 11.51 2.19
CA LEU A 333 9.11 10.25 2.68
C LEU A 333 9.52 10.42 4.14
N PRO A 334 9.31 9.43 5.02
CA PRO A 334 9.75 9.50 6.41
C PRO A 334 11.28 9.47 6.50
N LEU A 335 11.85 10.24 7.46
CA LEU A 335 13.29 10.29 7.72
C LEU A 335 13.76 9.15 8.62
N GLU A 336 12.86 8.57 9.40
CA GLU A 336 13.13 7.38 10.21
C GLU A 336 12.51 6.15 9.53
N ALA A 337 13.26 5.05 9.50
CA ALA A 337 12.68 3.77 9.10
C ALA A 337 11.70 3.35 10.22
N GLU A 338 10.43 3.09 9.86
CA GLU A 338 9.54 2.41 10.79
C GLU A 338 10.19 1.09 11.20
N ASN A 339 10.52 0.96 12.48
CA ASN A 339 10.94 -0.32 13.06
C ASN A 339 9.72 -1.25 13.03
N VAL A 340 9.67 -2.13 12.02
CA VAL A 340 8.68 -3.20 11.92
C VAL A 340 9.13 -4.40 12.75
#